data_bd9fd96065c749cce02b04ce4592e7e5
#
_entry.id   bd9fd96065c749cce02b04ce4592e7e5
#
_cell.length_a   1.000
_cell.length_b   1.000
_cell.length_c   1.000
_cell.angle_alpha   90.00
_cell.angle_beta   90.00
_cell.angle_gamma   90.00
#
_symmetry.space_group_name_H-M   'P 1'
#
loop_
_entity.id
_entity.type
_entity.pdbx_description
1 polymer ?
#
loop_
_entity_poly.entity_id
_entity_poly.type
_entity_poly.pdbx_seq_one_letter_code
_entity_poly.pdbx_strand_id
1 'polypeptide(L)'
;NLPIVRVFHKAWEKRMSLKKSFSKDKKTCKVTFSVSKEAAQGAKKINLAGDFNSWSSTDTPLKQGKDGSFSVTVELPVDHEFQFRYLLDGCRWENDWKADKYIPAPFSNADNSVVVTSK
;
A
#
# COMPACT_ATOMS: atom_id res chain seq x y z
N ASN A 1 -12.32 19.76 -19.74
CA ASN A 1 -11.13 19.51 -18.98
C ASN A 1 -11.41 19.10 -17.56
N LEU A 2 -12.16 19.89 -16.81
CA LEU A 2 -12.45 19.53 -15.44
C LEU A 2 -13.16 18.20 -15.32
N PRO A 3 -14.18 17.88 -16.15
CA PRO A 3 -14.80 16.55 -16.09
C PRO A 3 -13.82 15.40 -16.33
N ILE A 4 -12.88 15.61 -17.24
CA ILE A 4 -11.88 14.59 -17.53
C ILE A 4 -10.97 14.37 -16.32
N VAL A 5 -10.56 15.44 -15.65
CA VAL A 5 -9.74 15.35 -14.45
C VAL A 5 -10.47 14.59 -13.35
N ARG A 6 -11.76 14.84 -13.17
CA ARG A 6 -12.54 14.12 -12.17
C ARG A 6 -12.60 12.63 -12.43
N VAL A 7 -12.73 12.23 -13.69
CA VAL A 7 -12.78 10.81 -14.04
C VAL A 7 -11.45 10.14 -13.69
N PHE A 8 -10.33 10.76 -14.01
CA PHE A 8 -9.02 10.23 -13.66
C PHE A 8 -8.86 10.13 -12.14
N HIS A 9 -9.30 11.16 -11.42
CA HIS A 9 -9.18 11.17 -9.97
C HIS A 9 -9.95 9.99 -9.35
N LYS A 10 -11.15 9.72 -9.82
CA LYS A 10 -11.92 8.57 -9.34
C LYS A 10 -11.23 7.25 -9.65
N ALA A 11 -10.62 7.13 -10.81
CA ALA A 11 -9.90 5.92 -11.17
C ALA A 11 -8.72 5.71 -10.22
N TRP A 12 -8.02 6.77 -9.86
CA TRP A 12 -6.92 6.68 -8.90
C TRP A 12 -7.40 6.19 -7.54
N GLU A 13 -8.53 6.68 -7.07
CA GLU A 13 -9.07 6.28 -5.77
C GLU A 13 -9.32 4.79 -5.67
N LYS A 14 -9.53 4.12 -6.81
CA LYS A 14 -9.80 2.68 -6.85
C LYS A 14 -8.57 1.83 -7.11
N ARG A 15 -7.42 2.45 -7.43
CA ARG A 15 -6.22 1.70 -7.81
C ARG A 15 -5.54 1.01 -6.66
N MET A 16 -5.55 1.63 -5.51
CA MET A 16 -4.90 1.10 -4.31
C MET A 16 -5.78 1.41 -3.12
N SER A 17 -5.65 0.62 -2.06
CA SER A 17 -6.43 0.87 -0.86
C SER A 17 -5.78 0.26 0.35
N LEU A 18 -6.11 0.85 1.49
CA LEU A 18 -5.78 0.34 2.80
C LEU A 18 -7.08 0.05 3.53
N LYS A 19 -7.20 -1.16 4.06
CA LYS A 19 -8.33 -1.53 4.93
C LYS A 19 -7.78 -1.87 6.29
N LYS A 20 -8.42 -1.34 7.33
CA LYS A 20 -7.97 -1.54 8.70
C LYS A 20 -9.05 -2.24 9.50
N SER A 21 -8.64 -3.23 10.29
CA SER A 21 -9.54 -3.95 11.19
C SER A 21 -8.85 -4.07 12.55
N PHE A 22 -9.40 -3.40 13.54
CA PHE A 22 -8.81 -3.39 14.88
C PHE A 22 -9.28 -4.60 15.68
N SER A 23 -8.37 -5.20 16.45
CA SER A 23 -8.70 -6.32 17.30
C SER A 23 -9.67 -5.90 18.42
N LYS A 24 -10.36 -6.88 19.02
CA LYS A 24 -11.28 -6.60 20.11
C LYS A 24 -10.61 -5.95 21.31
N ASP A 25 -9.38 -6.36 21.61
CA ASP A 25 -8.62 -5.78 22.72
C ASP A 25 -7.93 -4.47 22.33
N LYS A 26 -8.05 -4.05 21.05
CA LYS A 26 -7.50 -2.80 20.53
C LYS A 26 -5.98 -2.71 20.62
N LYS A 27 -5.29 -3.85 20.67
CA LYS A 27 -3.83 -3.88 20.71
C LYS A 27 -3.20 -4.06 19.34
N THR A 28 -3.93 -4.66 18.40
CA THR A 28 -3.43 -4.88 17.04
C THR A 28 -4.41 -4.37 16.00
N CYS A 29 -3.88 -4.13 14.82
CA CYS A 29 -4.67 -3.71 13.67
C CYS A 29 -4.25 -4.56 12.48
N LYS A 30 -5.19 -5.24 11.86
CA LYS A 30 -4.95 -5.94 10.60
C LYS A 30 -5.15 -4.96 9.48
N VAL A 31 -4.08 -4.72 8.71
CA VAL A 31 -4.11 -3.80 7.58
C VAL A 31 -4.05 -4.63 6.31
N THR A 32 -5.04 -4.48 5.45
CA THR A 32 -5.03 -5.12 4.13
C THR A 32 -4.57 -4.09 3.11
N PHE A 33 -3.45 -4.40 2.47
CA PHE A 33 -2.86 -3.57 1.41
C PHE A 33 -3.32 -4.14 0.08
N SER A 34 -3.91 -3.31 -0.77
CA SER A 34 -4.46 -3.77 -2.05
C SER A 34 -3.97 -2.91 -3.20
N VAL A 35 -3.64 -3.58 -4.31
CA VAL A 35 -3.25 -2.92 -5.56
C VAL A 35 -4.14 -3.48 -6.66
N SER A 36 -4.90 -2.62 -7.32
CA SER A 36 -5.79 -3.07 -8.39
C SER A 36 -4.99 -3.57 -9.60
N LYS A 37 -5.67 -4.33 -10.47
CA LYS A 37 -5.05 -4.78 -11.70
C LYS A 37 -4.50 -3.62 -12.51
N GLU A 38 -5.24 -2.52 -12.58
CA GLU A 38 -4.82 -1.32 -13.31
C GLU A 38 -3.58 -0.69 -12.69
N ALA A 39 -3.54 -0.58 -11.39
CA ALA A 39 -2.38 0.01 -10.69
C ALA A 39 -1.14 -0.88 -10.82
N ALA A 40 -1.33 -2.19 -10.94
CA ALA A 40 -0.23 -3.13 -11.09
C ALA A 40 0.50 -2.98 -12.43
N GLN A 41 -0.16 -2.41 -13.44
CA GLN A 41 0.46 -2.09 -14.74
C GLN A 41 1.16 -3.29 -15.37
N GLY A 42 0.51 -4.45 -15.34
CA GLY A 42 1.06 -5.65 -15.92
C GLY A 42 2.08 -6.37 -15.07
N ALA A 43 2.34 -5.92 -13.85
CA ALA A 43 3.27 -6.58 -12.96
C ALA A 43 2.79 -8.01 -12.65
N LYS A 44 3.73 -8.94 -12.57
CA LYS A 44 3.44 -10.34 -12.23
C LYS A 44 3.63 -10.62 -10.76
N LYS A 45 4.48 -9.84 -10.10
CA LYS A 45 4.77 -9.96 -8.66
C LYS A 45 4.74 -8.60 -8.02
N ILE A 46 4.17 -8.52 -6.83
CA ILE A 46 4.21 -7.33 -6.02
C ILE A 46 4.60 -7.72 -4.60
N ASN A 47 5.58 -7.02 -4.05
CA ASN A 47 5.98 -7.19 -2.66
C ASN A 47 5.72 -5.91 -1.90
N LEU A 48 5.35 -6.05 -0.63
CA LEU A 48 5.18 -4.92 0.28
C LEU A 48 6.45 -4.78 1.10
N ALA A 49 7.09 -3.62 1.05
CA ALA A 49 8.28 -3.35 1.82
C ALA A 49 8.05 -2.11 2.69
N GLY A 50 8.42 -2.22 3.96
CA GLY A 50 8.21 -1.11 4.86
C GLY A 50 8.87 -1.32 6.21
N ASP A 51 8.62 -0.38 7.11
CA ASP A 51 9.19 -0.40 8.45
C ASP A 51 8.87 -1.69 9.22
N PHE A 52 7.73 -2.31 8.92
CA PHE A 52 7.26 -3.50 9.63
C PHE A 52 7.97 -4.79 9.19
N ASN A 53 8.72 -4.79 8.11
CA ASN A 53 9.45 -5.97 7.65
C ASN A 53 10.90 -5.64 7.28
N SER A 54 11.45 -4.56 7.86
CA SER A 54 12.81 -4.09 7.60
C SER A 54 13.06 -3.80 6.13
N TRP A 55 12.03 -3.34 5.44
CA TRP A 55 12.08 -2.99 4.01
C TRP A 55 12.53 -4.15 3.11
N SER A 56 12.17 -5.36 3.51
CA SER A 56 12.49 -6.56 2.74
C SER A 56 11.77 -6.56 1.39
N SER A 57 12.51 -6.85 0.34
CA SER A 57 11.94 -6.92 -1.00
C SER A 57 11.27 -8.26 -1.30
N THR A 58 11.31 -9.21 -0.36
CA THR A 58 10.83 -10.57 -0.63
C THR A 58 9.94 -11.18 0.46
N ASP A 59 9.93 -10.60 1.67
CA ASP A 59 9.26 -11.24 2.82
C ASP A 59 7.74 -11.15 2.79
N THR A 60 7.17 -10.16 2.12
CA THR A 60 5.73 -9.91 2.18
C THR A 60 5.15 -9.76 0.77
N PRO A 61 5.05 -10.88 0.03
CA PRO A 61 4.45 -10.82 -1.30
C PRO A 61 2.94 -10.65 -1.23
N LEU A 62 2.39 -9.87 -2.14
CA LEU A 62 0.95 -9.75 -2.31
C LEU A 62 0.45 -10.92 -3.15
N LYS A 63 -0.76 -11.39 -2.83
CA LYS A 63 -1.38 -12.49 -3.53
C LYS A 63 -2.32 -11.95 -4.59
N GLN A 64 -2.24 -12.51 -5.81
CA GLN A 64 -3.11 -12.09 -6.89
C GLN A 64 -4.43 -12.84 -6.84
N GLY A 65 -5.54 -12.11 -6.88
CA GLY A 65 -6.88 -12.67 -6.91
C GLY A 65 -7.35 -12.97 -8.33
N LYS A 66 -8.55 -13.52 -8.43
CA LYS A 66 -9.14 -13.88 -9.73
C LYS A 66 -9.39 -12.68 -10.62
N ASP A 67 -9.63 -11.51 -10.01
CA ASP A 67 -9.89 -10.27 -10.75
C ASP A 67 -8.61 -9.57 -11.18
N GLY A 68 -7.45 -10.14 -10.88
CA GLY A 68 -6.16 -9.55 -11.23
C GLY A 68 -5.60 -8.59 -10.20
N SER A 69 -6.35 -8.25 -9.16
CA SER A 69 -5.85 -7.39 -8.09
C SER A 69 -4.93 -8.17 -7.15
N PHE A 70 -4.06 -7.44 -6.47
CA PHE A 70 -3.12 -8.01 -5.51
C PHE A 70 -3.45 -7.52 -4.11
N SER A 71 -3.27 -8.37 -3.12
CA SER A 71 -3.50 -7.96 -1.73
C SER A 71 -2.70 -8.78 -0.74
N VAL A 72 -2.47 -8.22 0.44
CA VAL A 72 -1.89 -8.91 1.58
C VAL A 72 -2.40 -8.25 2.85
N THR A 73 -2.61 -9.05 3.89
CA THR A 73 -3.01 -8.54 5.20
C THR A 73 -1.86 -8.73 6.17
N VAL A 74 -1.51 -7.66 6.87
CA VAL A 74 -0.42 -7.64 7.84
C VAL A 74 -0.98 -7.20 9.18
N GLU A 75 -0.63 -7.91 10.25
CA GLU A 75 -1.05 -7.53 11.60
C GLU A 75 0.02 -6.64 12.22
N LEU A 76 -0.40 -5.45 12.63
CA LEU A 76 0.51 -4.42 13.16
C LEU A 76 0.04 -3.95 14.52
N PRO A 77 0.96 -3.49 15.39
CA PRO A 77 0.54 -2.88 16.65
C PRO A 77 -0.24 -1.58 16.37
N VAL A 78 -1.17 -1.24 17.28
CA VAL A 78 -1.93 0.01 17.14
C VAL A 78 -1.09 1.20 17.57
N ASP A 79 -1.60 2.39 17.23
CA ASP A 79 -1.02 3.68 17.64
C ASP A 79 0.40 3.90 17.14
N HIS A 80 0.67 3.42 15.93
CA HIS A 80 1.97 3.59 15.27
C HIS A 80 1.79 4.10 13.85
N GLU A 81 2.88 4.57 13.29
CA GLU A 81 2.96 4.93 11.87
C GLU A 81 4.06 4.09 11.23
N PHE A 82 3.76 3.53 10.08
CA PHE A 82 4.72 2.70 9.34
C PHE A 82 4.86 3.24 7.93
N GLN A 83 6.10 3.46 7.49
CA GLN A 83 6.38 3.85 6.12
C GLN A 83 6.49 2.61 5.25
N PHE A 84 6.02 2.69 4.02
CA PHE A 84 6.01 1.53 3.13
C PHE A 84 5.94 1.95 1.67
N ARG A 85 6.28 1.01 0.80
CA ARG A 85 6.09 1.12 -0.64
C ARG A 85 5.80 -0.26 -1.19
N TYR A 86 5.31 -0.30 -2.43
CA TYR A 86 5.16 -1.54 -3.17
C TYR A 86 6.32 -1.68 -4.15
N LEU A 87 6.82 -2.90 -4.28
CA LEU A 87 7.87 -3.23 -5.23
C LEU A 87 7.28 -4.13 -6.31
N LEU A 88 7.19 -3.63 -7.54
CA LEU A 88 6.58 -4.33 -8.67
C LEU A 88 7.69 -5.03 -9.46
N ASP A 89 7.54 -6.36 -9.61
CA ASP A 89 8.47 -7.21 -10.38
C ASP A 89 9.93 -7.07 -9.93
N GLY A 90 10.15 -6.72 -8.67
CA GLY A 90 11.49 -6.62 -8.11
C GLY A 90 12.31 -5.43 -8.58
N CYS A 91 11.73 -4.52 -9.36
CA CYS A 91 12.51 -3.44 -9.94
C CYS A 91 11.84 -2.07 -9.92
N ARG A 92 10.54 -2.00 -9.71
CA ARG A 92 9.80 -0.75 -9.80
C ARG A 92 9.13 -0.43 -8.48
N TRP A 93 9.55 0.65 -7.82
CA TRP A 93 8.96 1.10 -6.56
C TRP A 93 7.77 2.00 -6.82
N GLU A 94 6.66 1.74 -6.13
CA GLU A 94 5.44 2.54 -6.23
C GLU A 94 4.89 2.85 -4.86
N ASN A 95 4.34 4.05 -4.71
CA ASN A 95 3.64 4.44 -3.51
C ASN A 95 2.17 4.06 -3.59
N ASP A 96 1.51 4.04 -2.43
CA ASP A 96 0.06 3.84 -2.36
C ASP A 96 -0.63 5.18 -2.61
N TRP A 97 -1.57 5.21 -3.55
CA TRP A 97 -2.31 6.43 -3.89
C TRP A 97 -3.33 6.83 -2.83
N LYS A 98 -3.62 5.94 -1.88
CA LYS A 98 -4.58 6.16 -0.82
C LYS A 98 -3.97 5.95 0.55
N ALA A 99 -2.70 6.25 0.70
CA ALA A 99 -2.03 6.17 1.99
C ALA A 99 -2.59 7.23 2.96
N ASP A 100 -2.43 6.99 4.24
CA ASP A 100 -2.90 7.94 5.25
C ASP A 100 -2.15 9.27 5.17
N LYS A 101 -0.86 9.22 4.82
CA LYS A 101 -0.05 10.40 4.57
C LYS A 101 1.23 10.00 3.86
N TYR A 102 2.06 10.98 3.52
CA TYR A 102 3.33 10.76 2.83
C TYR A 102 4.44 11.52 3.54
N ILE A 103 5.61 10.88 3.63
CA ILE A 103 6.78 11.47 4.28
C ILE A 103 7.94 11.41 3.27
N PRO A 104 8.73 12.48 3.12
CA PRO A 104 9.89 12.45 2.22
C PRO A 104 10.85 11.34 2.62
N ALA A 105 11.27 10.53 1.64
CA ALA A 105 12.22 9.46 1.88
C ALA A 105 13.63 10.04 2.00
N PRO A 106 14.43 9.56 2.97
CA PRO A 106 15.82 10.02 3.09
C PRO A 106 16.60 9.70 1.81
N PHE A 107 17.43 10.65 1.38
CA PHE A 107 18.34 10.46 0.24
C PHE A 107 17.62 10.14 -1.07
N SER A 108 16.36 10.57 -1.20
CA SER A 108 15.57 10.29 -2.40
C SER A 108 14.68 11.49 -2.71
N ASN A 109 14.33 11.64 -3.98
CA ASN A 109 13.37 12.65 -4.42
C ASN A 109 11.91 12.16 -4.32
N ALA A 110 11.72 10.92 -3.88
CA ALA A 110 10.39 10.33 -3.75
C ALA A 110 9.94 10.38 -2.31
N ASP A 111 8.63 10.23 -2.11
CA ASP A 111 8.04 10.09 -0.78
C ASP A 111 7.85 8.64 -0.43
N ASN A 112 7.71 8.35 0.86
CA ASN A 112 7.20 7.07 1.33
C ASN A 112 5.74 7.22 1.71
N SER A 113 4.96 6.19 1.41
CA SER A 113 3.57 6.10 1.90
C SER A 113 3.59 5.77 3.38
N VAL A 114 2.57 6.20 4.10
CA VAL A 114 2.47 5.94 5.55
C VAL A 114 1.12 5.36 5.86
N VAL A 115 1.11 4.28 6.65
CA VAL A 115 -0.11 3.75 7.23
C VAL A 115 -0.11 4.06 8.72
N VAL A 116 -1.23 4.61 9.20
CA VAL A 116 -1.41 4.99 10.60
C VAL A 116 -2.38 4.00 11.23
N THR A 117 -1.96 3.33 12.30
CA THR A 117 -2.78 2.32 12.97
C THR A 117 -3.52 2.87 14.19
N SER A 118 -3.71 4.16 14.27
CA SER A 118 -4.54 4.80 15.29
C SER A 118 -5.97 4.89 14.82
N LYS A 119 -6.89 4.81 15.75
CA LYS A 119 -8.31 5.00 15.48
C LYS A 119 -8.66 6.45 15.31
#